data_a0dcd5dd91994f42eecde7a53498d82e
#
_entry.id   a0dcd5dd91994f42eecde7a53498d82e
#
_cell.length_a   1.000
_cell.length_b   1.000
_cell.length_c   1.000
_cell.angle_alpha   90.00
_cell.angle_beta   90.00
_cell.angle_gamma   90.00
#
_symmetry.space_group_name_H-M   'P 1'
#
loop_
_entity.id
_entity.type
_entity.pdbx_description
1 polymer ?
#
loop_
_entity_poly.entity_id
_entity_poly.type
_entity_poly.pdbx_seq_one_letter_code
_entity_poly.pdbx_strand_id
1 'polypeptide(L)'
;LSLLFTSCGGGSQEVTLEINLEHNGVPFEIGESMTKGDTAIKFELIHFYLSEIALGYEVKEPVAFVNAQDSASMHYVLPLMKKVDKFSFGMGVDSINNIQDPTSFDSDHPLSSSNAMYWSWATMYRFFKIDGRVNASGILGADDQLLAWHTGKNALYRTKQIDASIKPGAHLVLTFDLASFYSGVSLDTETMTHSMVDDYDIAVKLSDNLPAAFSLSVQ
;
A
#
# COMPACT_ATOMS: atom_id res chain seq x y z
N LEU A 1 -58.06 2.80 -9.47
CA LEU A 1 -57.20 2.47 -8.33
C LEU A 1 -55.74 2.55 -8.83
N SER A 2 -55.08 3.69 -8.56
CA SER A 2 -53.68 3.93 -8.98
C SER A 2 -52.78 3.43 -7.88
N LEU A 3 -52.03 2.38 -8.16
CA LEU A 3 -50.94 1.89 -7.27
C LEU A 3 -49.70 2.77 -7.48
N LEU A 4 -49.45 3.63 -6.51
CA LEU A 4 -48.19 4.33 -6.36
C LEU A 4 -47.11 3.32 -5.87
N PHE A 5 -46.23 2.89 -6.74
CA PHE A 5 -44.99 2.23 -6.34
C PHE A 5 -44.08 3.30 -5.78
N THR A 6 -43.97 3.40 -4.47
CA THR A 6 -42.90 4.09 -3.81
C THR A 6 -41.63 3.27 -4.07
N SER A 7 -40.77 3.74 -4.97
CA SER A 7 -39.37 3.27 -5.05
C SER A 7 -38.70 3.64 -3.73
N CYS A 8 -38.48 2.65 -2.87
CA CYS A 8 -37.52 2.78 -1.79
C CYS A 8 -36.14 3.01 -2.45
N GLY A 9 -35.66 4.23 -2.39
CA GLY A 9 -34.28 4.54 -2.71
C GLY A 9 -33.36 3.79 -1.71
N GLY A 10 -32.96 2.56 -2.06
CA GLY A 10 -31.88 1.87 -1.38
C GLY A 10 -30.62 2.68 -1.64
N GLY A 11 -30.10 3.37 -0.61
CA GLY A 11 -28.76 3.94 -0.67
C GLY A 11 -27.77 2.84 -1.05
N SER A 12 -26.65 3.21 -1.65
CA SER A 12 -25.56 2.29 -1.96
C SER A 12 -25.19 1.48 -0.70
N GLN A 13 -25.13 0.16 -0.83
CA GLN A 13 -24.71 -0.76 0.22
C GLN A 13 -23.20 -1.07 0.08
N GLU A 14 -22.46 -0.14 -0.47
CA GLU A 14 -21.05 -0.21 -0.78
C GLU A 14 -20.33 0.98 -0.17
N VAL A 15 -19.06 0.79 0.07
CA VAL A 15 -18.11 1.81 0.48
C VAL A 15 -17.03 1.85 -0.60
N THR A 16 -16.65 3.03 -1.04
CA THR A 16 -15.49 3.17 -1.92
C THR A 16 -14.24 3.40 -1.07
N LEU A 17 -13.16 2.72 -1.42
CA LEU A 17 -11.85 2.92 -0.83
C LEU A 17 -10.91 3.42 -1.92
N GLU A 18 -10.38 4.60 -1.73
CA GLU A 18 -9.34 5.21 -2.56
C GLU A 18 -8.01 5.19 -1.81
N ILE A 19 -6.92 4.84 -2.50
CA ILE A 19 -5.57 4.86 -1.96
C ILE A 19 -4.85 6.07 -2.54
N ASN A 20 -4.32 6.94 -1.68
CA ASN A 20 -3.58 8.13 -2.09
C ASN A 20 -2.14 8.06 -1.62
N LEU A 21 -1.23 8.67 -2.41
CA LEU A 21 0.16 8.82 -2.05
C LEU A 21 0.45 10.26 -1.64
N GLU A 22 1.19 10.42 -0.55
CA GLU A 22 1.69 11.70 -0.08
C GLU A 22 3.17 11.60 0.28
N HIS A 23 3.81 12.74 0.27
CA HIS A 23 5.15 12.91 0.82
C HIS A 23 5.13 14.14 1.73
N ASN A 24 5.26 13.92 3.04
CA ASN A 24 5.16 14.99 4.05
C ASN A 24 3.81 15.72 4.03
N GLY A 25 2.71 14.98 3.83
CA GLY A 25 1.36 15.54 3.77
C GLY A 25 1.05 16.30 2.46
N VAL A 26 1.90 16.19 1.44
CA VAL A 26 1.69 16.79 0.11
C VAL A 26 1.50 15.66 -0.91
N PRO A 27 0.37 15.63 -1.64
CA PRO A 27 0.20 14.68 -2.73
C PRO A 27 1.32 14.80 -3.75
N PHE A 28 1.78 13.69 -4.29
CA PHE A 28 2.78 13.65 -5.36
C PHE A 28 2.45 12.59 -6.41
N GLU A 29 3.04 12.74 -7.60
CA GLU A 29 2.96 11.77 -8.68
C GLU A 29 4.28 11.01 -8.84
N ILE A 30 4.18 9.74 -9.28
CA ILE A 30 5.36 8.92 -9.59
C ILE A 30 6.21 9.63 -10.66
N GLY A 31 7.52 9.69 -10.41
CA GLY A 31 8.47 10.36 -11.30
C GLY A 31 8.74 11.83 -10.95
N GLU A 32 7.97 12.43 -10.05
CA GLU A 32 8.29 13.76 -9.54
C GLU A 32 9.53 13.75 -8.66
N SER A 33 10.33 14.80 -8.76
CA SER A 33 11.50 15.01 -7.91
C SER A 33 11.09 15.81 -6.68
N MET A 34 11.52 15.34 -5.52
CA MET A 34 11.31 16.00 -4.23
C MET A 34 12.61 16.04 -3.44
N THR A 35 12.63 16.72 -2.30
CA THR A 35 13.80 16.81 -1.45
C THR A 35 13.50 16.39 -0.02
N LYS A 36 14.48 15.75 0.63
CA LYS A 36 14.53 15.54 2.08
C LYS A 36 15.84 16.14 2.60
N GLY A 37 15.74 17.30 3.26
CA GLY A 37 16.94 18.10 3.54
C GLY A 37 17.63 18.50 2.24
N ASP A 38 18.94 18.21 2.15
CA ASP A 38 19.75 18.51 0.96
C ASP A 38 19.74 17.38 -0.08
N THR A 39 19.07 16.25 0.18
CA THR A 39 19.05 15.09 -0.71
C THR A 39 17.85 15.15 -1.65
N ALA A 40 18.08 15.08 -2.95
CA ALA A 40 17.01 14.90 -3.95
C ALA A 40 16.60 13.43 -3.98
N ILE A 41 15.29 13.18 -4.10
CA ILE A 41 14.70 11.84 -4.24
C ILE A 41 13.64 11.84 -5.33
N LYS A 42 13.56 10.75 -6.07
CA LYS A 42 12.50 10.48 -7.04
C LYS A 42 12.07 9.03 -6.94
N PHE A 43 10.79 8.81 -6.71
CA PHE A 43 10.21 7.46 -6.78
C PHE A 43 9.78 7.19 -8.22
N GLU A 44 10.26 6.08 -8.78
CA GLU A 44 9.99 5.66 -10.17
C GLU A 44 9.00 4.49 -10.24
N LEU A 45 8.87 3.73 -9.15
CA LEU A 45 7.93 2.62 -9.01
C LEU A 45 7.53 2.48 -7.54
N ILE A 46 6.22 2.34 -7.31
CA ILE A 46 5.68 2.01 -6.00
C ILE A 46 4.61 0.93 -6.19
N HIS A 47 4.95 -0.29 -5.80
CA HIS A 47 4.06 -1.44 -5.74
C HIS A 47 4.00 -1.98 -4.31
N PHE A 48 2.81 -2.33 -3.84
CA PHE A 48 2.68 -2.96 -2.53
C PHE A 48 1.40 -3.78 -2.41
N TYR A 49 1.37 -4.62 -1.40
CA TYR A 49 0.17 -5.35 -1.02
C TYR A 49 -0.47 -4.79 0.23
N LEU A 50 -1.79 -4.72 0.21
CA LEU A 50 -2.62 -4.66 1.40
C LEU A 50 -3.39 -5.98 1.49
N SER A 51 -3.55 -6.53 2.67
CA SER A 51 -4.29 -7.77 2.87
C SER A 51 -5.30 -7.63 4.00
N GLU A 52 -6.25 -8.57 4.04
CA GLU A 52 -7.27 -8.63 5.09
C GLU A 52 -7.97 -7.28 5.34
N ILE A 53 -8.25 -6.52 4.25
CA ILE A 53 -8.96 -5.24 4.36
C ILE A 53 -10.36 -5.52 4.89
N ALA A 54 -10.64 -5.02 6.10
CA ALA A 54 -11.86 -5.32 6.82
C ALA A 54 -12.64 -4.08 7.25
N LEU A 55 -13.96 -4.18 7.16
CA LEU A 55 -14.93 -3.24 7.69
C LEU A 55 -15.61 -3.86 8.91
N GLY A 56 -15.37 -3.30 10.09
CA GLY A 56 -15.75 -3.95 11.35
C GLY A 56 -14.88 -5.18 11.63
N TYR A 57 -15.50 -6.35 11.65
CA TYR A 57 -14.81 -7.64 11.85
C TYR A 57 -14.84 -8.53 10.62
N GLU A 58 -15.31 -8.02 9.50
CA GLU A 58 -15.49 -8.79 8.27
C GLU A 58 -14.47 -8.36 7.22
N VAL A 59 -13.65 -9.29 6.77
CA VAL A 59 -12.73 -9.08 5.65
C VAL A 59 -13.55 -8.91 4.37
N LYS A 60 -13.32 -7.82 3.67
CA LYS A 60 -13.99 -7.46 2.42
C LYS A 60 -13.10 -7.68 1.20
N GLU A 61 -11.80 -7.48 1.37
CA GLU A 61 -10.80 -7.73 0.35
C GLU A 61 -9.65 -8.52 0.98
N PRO A 62 -9.47 -9.80 0.59
CA PRO A 62 -8.44 -10.64 1.18
C PRO A 62 -7.02 -10.18 0.85
N VAL A 63 -6.77 -9.82 -0.41
CA VAL A 63 -5.47 -9.31 -0.88
C VAL A 63 -5.70 -8.31 -2.00
N ALA A 64 -5.19 -7.11 -1.83
CA ALA A 64 -5.17 -6.03 -2.80
C ALA A 64 -3.74 -5.79 -3.28
N PHE A 65 -3.53 -5.76 -4.59
CA PHE A 65 -2.27 -5.33 -5.20
C PHE A 65 -2.40 -3.88 -5.62
N VAL A 66 -1.54 -3.02 -5.12
CA VAL A 66 -1.49 -1.60 -5.44
C VAL A 66 -0.29 -1.32 -6.31
N ASN A 67 -0.55 -0.79 -7.51
CA ASN A 67 0.43 -0.24 -8.42
C ASN A 67 0.13 1.26 -8.56
N ALA A 68 0.98 2.10 -8.00
CA ALA A 68 0.76 3.54 -7.99
C ALA A 68 0.80 4.21 -9.39
N GLN A 69 1.20 3.46 -10.43
CA GLN A 69 1.18 3.90 -11.82
C GLN A 69 -0.11 3.50 -12.55
N ASP A 70 -0.97 2.71 -11.88
CA ASP A 70 -2.27 2.27 -12.39
C ASP A 70 -3.38 2.71 -11.43
N SER A 71 -4.10 3.77 -11.80
CA SER A 71 -5.18 4.31 -10.97
C SER A 71 -6.29 3.30 -10.67
N ALA A 72 -6.52 2.31 -11.53
CA ALA A 72 -7.53 1.28 -11.28
C ALA A 72 -7.19 0.42 -10.07
N SER A 73 -5.90 0.14 -9.83
CA SER A 73 -5.41 -0.62 -8.68
C SER A 73 -5.45 0.16 -7.36
N MET A 74 -5.78 1.44 -7.40
CA MET A 74 -5.87 2.32 -6.23
C MET A 74 -7.33 2.55 -5.76
N HIS A 75 -8.31 1.90 -6.39
CA HIS A 75 -9.73 2.06 -6.07
C HIS A 75 -10.40 0.70 -5.85
N TYR A 76 -11.10 0.58 -4.74
CA TYR A 76 -11.82 -0.63 -4.35
C TYR A 76 -13.26 -0.30 -3.98
N VAL A 77 -14.18 -1.22 -4.30
CA VAL A 77 -15.57 -1.15 -3.87
C VAL A 77 -15.81 -2.26 -2.87
N LEU A 78 -16.14 -1.91 -1.64
CA LEU A 78 -16.28 -2.82 -0.53
C LEU A 78 -17.74 -2.91 -0.09
N PRO A 79 -18.35 -4.10 -0.02
CA PRO A 79 -19.74 -4.24 0.40
C PRO A 79 -19.89 -3.92 1.90
N LEU A 80 -20.88 -3.07 2.25
CA LEU A 80 -21.21 -2.72 3.62
C LEU A 80 -22.71 -2.55 3.80
N MET A 81 -23.34 -3.46 4.56
CA MET A 81 -24.80 -3.47 4.77
C MET A 81 -25.25 -2.59 5.95
N LYS A 82 -24.38 -2.30 6.88
CA LYS A 82 -24.68 -1.53 8.10
C LYS A 82 -23.45 -0.78 8.59
N LYS A 83 -23.69 0.28 9.36
CA LYS A 83 -22.63 1.05 10.00
C LYS A 83 -21.68 0.13 10.79
N VAL A 84 -20.38 0.42 10.67
CA VAL A 84 -19.30 -0.15 11.48
C VAL A 84 -18.46 0.97 12.08
N ASP A 85 -17.69 0.66 13.12
CA ASP A 85 -16.89 1.67 13.83
C ASP A 85 -15.38 1.35 13.78
N LYS A 86 -14.98 0.51 12.82
CA LYS A 86 -13.59 0.09 12.67
C LYS A 86 -13.25 -0.22 11.21
N PHE A 87 -12.04 0.19 10.81
CA PHE A 87 -11.34 -0.22 9.59
C PHE A 87 -10.02 -0.88 9.98
N SER A 88 -9.67 -1.99 9.34
CA SER A 88 -8.39 -2.65 9.58
C SER A 88 -7.85 -3.30 8.32
N PHE A 89 -6.53 -3.43 8.24
CA PHE A 89 -5.85 -4.05 7.12
C PHE A 89 -4.44 -4.51 7.53
N GLY A 90 -3.91 -5.44 6.77
CA GLY A 90 -2.52 -5.84 6.80
C GLY A 90 -1.69 -5.12 5.74
N MET A 91 -0.44 -4.86 6.05
CA MET A 91 0.54 -4.25 5.16
C MET A 91 1.53 -5.33 4.73
N GLY A 92 1.38 -5.77 3.48
CA GLY A 92 2.03 -6.94 2.91
C GLY A 92 1.07 -8.07 2.62
N VAL A 93 1.60 -9.28 2.50
CA VAL A 93 0.84 -10.52 2.28
C VAL A 93 0.85 -11.36 3.56
N ASP A 94 -0.32 -11.75 4.04
CA ASP A 94 -0.43 -12.61 5.21
C ASP A 94 0.23 -13.98 5.00
N SER A 95 0.52 -14.70 6.07
CA SER A 95 1.34 -15.91 6.01
C SER A 95 0.70 -17.08 5.22
N ILE A 96 -0.62 -17.11 5.09
CA ILE A 96 -1.34 -18.16 4.35
C ILE A 96 -1.22 -17.88 2.85
N ASN A 97 -1.41 -16.63 2.45
CA ASN A 97 -1.30 -16.21 1.07
C ASN A 97 0.15 -16.10 0.60
N ASN A 98 1.09 -15.74 1.48
CA ASN A 98 2.50 -15.57 1.12
C ASN A 98 3.18 -16.86 0.64
N ILE A 99 2.69 -18.04 1.03
CA ILE A 99 3.24 -19.34 0.59
C ILE A 99 2.62 -19.87 -0.72
N GLN A 100 1.65 -19.15 -1.30
CA GLN A 100 0.98 -19.58 -2.53
C GLN A 100 1.90 -19.46 -3.74
N ASP A 101 1.78 -20.42 -4.68
CA ASP A 101 2.52 -20.38 -5.94
C ASP A 101 1.90 -19.31 -6.88
N PRO A 102 2.65 -18.25 -7.27
CA PRO A 102 2.13 -17.20 -8.14
C PRO A 102 1.70 -17.67 -9.53
N THR A 103 2.17 -18.84 -9.97
CA THR A 103 1.78 -19.42 -11.27
C THR A 103 0.43 -20.12 -11.23
N SER A 104 -0.13 -20.35 -10.04
CA SER A 104 -1.46 -20.94 -9.87
C SER A 104 -2.60 -19.93 -10.05
N PHE A 105 -2.28 -18.64 -10.15
CA PHE A 105 -3.27 -17.58 -10.27
C PHE A 105 -3.38 -17.04 -11.70
N ASP A 106 -4.59 -16.68 -12.10
CA ASP A 106 -4.85 -15.98 -13.35
C ASP A 106 -4.16 -14.61 -13.37
N SER A 107 -3.96 -14.04 -14.55
CA SER A 107 -3.15 -12.82 -14.75
C SER A 107 -3.68 -11.58 -14.03
N ASP A 108 -4.96 -11.52 -13.75
CA ASP A 108 -5.66 -10.41 -13.05
C ASP A 108 -5.72 -10.59 -11.53
N HIS A 109 -5.31 -11.76 -11.02
CA HIS A 109 -5.28 -11.99 -9.59
C HIS A 109 -4.15 -11.17 -8.92
N PRO A 110 -4.37 -10.56 -7.73
CA PRO A 110 -3.35 -9.79 -7.02
C PRO A 110 -2.03 -10.51 -6.81
N LEU A 111 -2.06 -11.82 -6.54
CA LEU A 111 -0.87 -12.64 -6.31
C LEU A 111 -0.31 -13.29 -7.58
N SER A 112 -0.81 -12.93 -8.76
CA SER A 112 -0.31 -13.46 -10.03
C SER A 112 1.17 -13.14 -10.26
N SER A 113 1.86 -14.04 -10.95
CA SER A 113 3.24 -13.83 -11.41
C SER A 113 3.38 -12.63 -12.35
N SER A 114 2.28 -12.21 -13.03
CA SER A 114 2.24 -11.03 -13.91
C SER A 114 2.58 -9.72 -13.20
N ASN A 115 2.33 -9.64 -11.89
CA ASN A 115 2.59 -8.45 -11.08
C ASN A 115 4.08 -8.25 -10.73
N ALA A 116 4.95 -9.24 -11.05
CA ALA A 116 6.40 -9.20 -10.78
C ALA A 116 6.76 -8.92 -9.31
N MET A 117 5.89 -9.34 -8.38
CA MET A 117 6.08 -9.19 -6.94
C MET A 117 6.58 -10.45 -6.26
N TYR A 118 6.49 -11.61 -6.90
CA TYR A 118 7.09 -12.83 -6.36
C TYR A 118 8.58 -12.88 -6.70
N TRP A 119 9.39 -13.10 -5.70
CA TRP A 119 10.83 -13.12 -5.91
C TRP A 119 11.37 -14.53 -6.15
N SER A 120 11.13 -15.42 -5.18
CA SER A 120 11.57 -16.81 -5.25
C SER A 120 10.85 -17.62 -4.16
N TRP A 121 10.89 -18.95 -4.30
CA TRP A 121 10.36 -19.84 -3.28
C TRP A 121 11.00 -19.67 -1.89
N ALA A 122 12.23 -19.10 -1.81
CA ALA A 122 12.93 -18.87 -0.55
C ALA A 122 12.54 -17.56 0.14
N THR A 123 12.11 -16.56 -0.62
CA THR A 123 11.78 -15.21 -0.14
C THR A 123 10.31 -14.87 -0.28
N MET A 124 9.55 -15.68 -1.05
CA MET A 124 8.12 -15.50 -1.34
C MET A 124 7.82 -14.14 -2.00
N TYR A 125 6.68 -13.52 -1.65
CA TYR A 125 6.27 -12.23 -2.20
C TYR A 125 7.05 -11.05 -1.58
N ARG A 126 7.37 -10.05 -2.41
CA ARG A 126 7.69 -8.71 -1.92
C ARG A 126 6.41 -8.09 -1.39
N PHE A 127 6.46 -7.53 -0.19
CA PHE A 127 5.32 -6.84 0.41
C PHE A 127 5.21 -5.41 -0.08
N PHE A 128 6.37 -4.74 -0.13
CA PHE A 128 6.56 -3.44 -0.73
C PHE A 128 7.75 -3.52 -1.69
N LYS A 129 7.58 -2.96 -2.86
CA LYS A 129 8.61 -2.78 -3.88
C LYS A 129 8.58 -1.32 -4.30
N ILE A 130 9.56 -0.57 -3.84
CA ILE A 130 9.71 0.85 -4.11
C ILE A 130 11.06 1.07 -4.74
N ASP A 131 11.08 1.50 -5.99
CA ASP A 131 12.28 1.79 -6.75
C ASP A 131 12.34 3.28 -7.08
N GLY A 132 13.56 3.81 -7.18
CA GLY A 132 13.77 5.22 -7.46
C GLY A 132 15.23 5.61 -7.55
N ARG A 133 15.47 6.89 -7.35
CA ARG A 133 16.80 7.49 -7.36
C ARG A 133 16.94 8.51 -6.26
N VAL A 134 18.16 8.65 -5.75
CA VAL A 134 18.53 9.66 -4.76
C VAL A 134 19.85 10.31 -5.15
N ASN A 135 20.01 11.58 -4.78
CA ASN A 135 21.26 12.29 -4.97
C ASN A 135 21.50 13.27 -3.82
N ALA A 136 22.59 13.06 -3.08
CA ALA A 136 22.98 13.88 -1.93
C ALA A 136 23.34 15.33 -2.30
N SER A 137 23.59 15.61 -3.60
CA SER A 137 23.82 16.98 -4.05
C SER A 137 22.55 17.86 -4.14
N GLY A 138 21.38 17.26 -3.91
CA GLY A 138 20.07 17.94 -4.01
C GLY A 138 19.55 18.06 -5.45
N ILE A 139 20.29 17.56 -6.45
CA ILE A 139 19.93 17.64 -7.86
C ILE A 139 20.09 16.26 -8.47
N LEU A 140 19.01 15.72 -9.05
CA LEU A 140 19.06 14.45 -9.78
C LEU A 140 19.80 14.63 -11.12
N GLY A 141 20.61 13.64 -11.48
CA GLY A 141 21.44 13.67 -12.69
C GLY A 141 22.19 12.37 -12.97
N ALA A 142 23.36 12.48 -13.59
CA ALA A 142 24.14 11.32 -14.01
C ALA A 142 24.73 10.48 -12.85
N ASP A 143 24.93 11.11 -11.70
CA ASP A 143 25.55 10.48 -10.52
C ASP A 143 24.53 10.01 -9.47
N ASP A 144 23.26 9.82 -9.89
CA ASP A 144 22.20 9.37 -9.01
C ASP A 144 22.48 7.94 -8.52
N GLN A 145 22.29 7.73 -7.21
CA GLN A 145 22.27 6.41 -6.62
C GLN A 145 20.90 5.75 -6.82
N LEU A 146 20.91 4.45 -7.05
CA LEU A 146 19.67 3.67 -7.09
C LEU A 146 19.06 3.58 -5.69
N LEU A 147 17.75 3.73 -5.65
CA LEU A 147 16.93 3.42 -4.50
C LEU A 147 16.12 2.17 -4.82
N ALA A 148 16.25 1.13 -4.00
CA ALA A 148 15.49 -0.11 -4.13
C ALA A 148 15.13 -0.65 -2.74
N TRP A 149 13.92 -0.35 -2.29
CA TRP A 149 13.39 -0.84 -1.01
C TRP A 149 12.36 -1.94 -1.27
N HIS A 150 12.84 -3.19 -1.18
CA HIS A 150 12.01 -4.38 -1.36
C HIS A 150 11.86 -5.11 -0.04
N THR A 151 10.74 -4.92 0.64
CA THR A 151 10.43 -5.66 1.88
C THR A 151 9.62 -6.91 1.55
N GLY A 152 9.74 -7.92 2.38
CA GLY A 152 9.03 -9.20 2.27
C GLY A 152 9.30 -10.07 3.50
N LYS A 153 8.85 -11.32 3.49
CA LYS A 153 8.89 -12.28 4.62
C LYS A 153 7.84 -12.01 5.69
N ASN A 154 7.29 -13.08 6.26
CA ASN A 154 6.24 -13.02 7.27
C ASN A 154 6.60 -12.16 8.51
N ALA A 155 7.88 -12.11 8.88
CA ALA A 155 8.35 -11.31 10.02
C ALA A 155 8.24 -9.80 9.79
N LEU A 156 8.11 -9.36 8.54
CA LEU A 156 7.96 -7.95 8.14
C LEU A 156 6.50 -7.55 7.90
N TYR A 157 5.56 -8.48 8.02
CA TYR A 157 4.13 -8.19 7.94
C TYR A 157 3.69 -7.34 9.14
N ARG A 158 2.96 -6.28 8.86
CA ARG A 158 2.40 -5.40 9.89
C ARG A 158 0.89 -5.25 9.68
N THR A 159 0.18 -4.93 10.73
CA THR A 159 -1.27 -4.68 10.69
C THR A 159 -1.59 -3.32 11.27
N LYS A 160 -2.69 -2.72 10.83
CA LYS A 160 -3.22 -1.50 11.39
C LYS A 160 -4.73 -1.62 11.59
N GLN A 161 -5.20 -1.11 12.71
CA GLN A 161 -6.61 -0.87 13.00
C GLN A 161 -6.81 0.62 13.24
N ILE A 162 -7.88 1.16 12.67
CA ILE A 162 -8.28 2.56 12.80
C ILE A 162 -9.73 2.59 13.25
N ASP A 163 -10.00 3.25 14.37
CA ASP A 163 -11.37 3.50 14.83
C ASP A 163 -11.98 4.60 13.96
N ALA A 164 -13.03 4.25 13.21
CA ALA A 164 -13.68 5.13 12.27
C ALA A 164 -15.16 4.75 12.10
N SER A 165 -16.03 5.74 12.16
CA SER A 165 -17.48 5.54 11.96
C SER A 165 -17.77 5.52 10.47
N ILE A 166 -18.00 4.32 9.92
CA ILE A 166 -18.19 4.09 8.48
C ILE A 166 -19.62 3.63 8.24
N LYS A 167 -20.32 4.30 7.35
CA LYS A 167 -21.68 3.98 6.93
C LYS A 167 -21.70 3.49 5.49
N PRO A 168 -22.73 2.71 5.07
CA PRO A 168 -22.97 2.45 3.67
C PRO A 168 -23.02 3.75 2.85
N GLY A 169 -22.33 3.77 1.72
CA GLY A 169 -22.20 4.96 0.86
C GLY A 169 -21.04 5.87 1.21
N ALA A 170 -20.25 5.57 2.26
CA ALA A 170 -19.07 6.37 2.61
C ALA A 170 -17.96 6.23 1.55
N HIS A 171 -17.20 7.31 1.39
CA HIS A 171 -15.92 7.32 0.67
C HIS A 171 -14.76 7.34 1.66
N LEU A 172 -13.92 6.32 1.59
CA LEU A 172 -12.73 6.16 2.41
C LEU A 172 -11.50 6.55 1.60
N VAL A 173 -10.65 7.39 2.16
CA VAL A 173 -9.35 7.72 1.57
C VAL A 173 -8.26 7.19 2.51
N LEU A 174 -7.55 6.16 2.06
CA LEU A 174 -6.39 5.59 2.73
C LEU A 174 -5.13 6.23 2.15
N THR A 175 -4.49 7.09 2.92
CA THR A 175 -3.29 7.81 2.49
C THR A 175 -2.04 7.08 2.96
N PHE A 176 -1.10 6.85 2.03
CA PHE A 176 0.24 6.35 2.31
C PHE A 176 1.25 7.50 2.19
N ASP A 177 1.77 7.97 3.33
CA ASP A 177 2.81 9.00 3.40
C ASP A 177 4.21 8.37 3.36
N LEU A 178 4.88 8.53 2.23
CA LEU A 178 6.22 8.00 2.02
C LEU A 178 7.27 8.61 2.95
N ALA A 179 7.16 9.89 3.32
CA ALA A 179 8.11 10.50 4.23
C ALA A 179 8.09 9.83 5.62
N SER A 180 6.91 9.42 6.08
CA SER A 180 6.73 8.62 7.28
C SER A 180 7.25 7.20 7.11
N PHE A 181 7.02 6.58 5.93
CA PHE A 181 7.47 5.23 5.62
C PHE A 181 8.99 5.07 5.74
N TYR A 182 9.79 5.98 5.20
CA TYR A 182 11.24 5.91 5.31
C TYR A 182 11.83 6.81 6.41
N SER A 183 11.04 7.14 7.43
CA SER A 183 11.52 7.88 8.59
C SER A 183 12.68 7.14 9.27
N GLY A 184 13.76 7.84 9.59
CA GLY A 184 14.96 7.25 10.21
C GLY A 184 15.84 6.42 9.27
N VAL A 185 15.51 6.33 7.97
CA VAL A 185 16.36 5.71 6.95
C VAL A 185 17.27 6.76 6.34
N SER A 186 18.56 6.46 6.23
CA SER A 186 19.56 7.30 5.61
C SER A 186 19.52 7.17 4.10
N LEU A 187 19.25 8.27 3.40
CA LEU A 187 19.25 8.30 1.94
C LEU A 187 20.67 8.27 1.32
N ASP A 188 21.73 8.37 2.14
CA ASP A 188 23.10 8.29 1.68
C ASP A 188 23.63 6.84 1.71
N THR A 189 23.18 6.04 2.67
CA THR A 189 23.78 4.74 2.96
C THR A 189 22.79 3.58 3.03
N GLU A 190 21.49 3.85 3.18
CA GLU A 190 20.44 2.84 3.32
C GLU A 190 19.47 2.87 2.12
N THR A 191 20.02 3.02 0.90
CA THR A 191 19.24 3.16 -0.32
C THR A 191 18.73 1.83 -0.88
N MET A 192 19.25 0.70 -0.41
CA MET A 192 18.91 -0.61 -0.94
C MET A 192 18.60 -1.60 0.17
N THR A 193 17.49 -2.32 0.03
CA THR A 193 17.21 -3.56 0.78
C THR A 193 16.40 -4.52 -0.06
N HIS A 194 16.76 -5.78 0.05
CA HIS A 194 16.03 -6.90 -0.53
C HIS A 194 15.55 -7.89 0.55
N SER A 195 15.50 -7.44 1.81
CA SER A 195 15.16 -8.27 2.98
C SER A 195 16.12 -9.46 3.15
N MET A 196 17.35 -9.31 2.70
CA MET A 196 18.41 -10.31 2.85
C MET A 196 19.17 -10.10 4.17
N VAL A 197 20.09 -11.00 4.50
CA VAL A 197 20.79 -10.97 5.79
C VAL A 197 21.58 -9.67 5.99
N ASP A 198 22.24 -9.19 4.95
CA ASP A 198 23.13 -8.03 5.02
C ASP A 198 22.39 -6.67 5.01
N ASP A 199 21.11 -6.65 4.61
CA ASP A 199 20.29 -5.44 4.49
C ASP A 199 18.97 -5.53 5.26
N TYR A 200 18.80 -6.56 6.08
CA TYR A 200 17.53 -6.85 6.76
C TYR A 200 17.10 -5.76 7.74
N ASP A 201 18.05 -5.10 8.39
CA ASP A 201 17.77 -4.03 9.35
C ASP A 201 17.06 -2.83 8.68
N ILE A 202 17.40 -2.54 7.42
CA ILE A 202 16.70 -1.51 6.63
C ILE A 202 15.25 -1.94 6.37
N ALA A 203 15.05 -3.19 5.98
CA ALA A 203 13.71 -3.73 5.75
C ALA A 203 12.85 -3.73 7.03
N VAL A 204 13.45 -4.01 8.19
CA VAL A 204 12.78 -3.91 9.50
C VAL A 204 12.37 -2.47 9.80
N LYS A 205 13.28 -1.50 9.67
CA LYS A 205 12.96 -0.07 9.87
C LYS A 205 11.78 0.38 9.00
N LEU A 206 11.84 0.08 7.70
CA LEU A 206 10.78 0.41 6.75
C LEU A 206 9.44 -0.23 7.15
N SER A 207 9.47 -1.52 7.51
CA SER A 207 8.25 -2.24 7.90
C SER A 207 7.67 -1.74 9.22
N ASP A 208 8.50 -1.39 10.19
CA ASP A 208 8.06 -0.86 11.49
C ASP A 208 7.43 0.54 11.36
N ASN A 209 7.80 1.29 10.34
CA ASN A 209 7.21 2.60 10.04
C ASN A 209 5.83 2.51 9.36
N LEU A 210 5.49 1.38 8.72
CA LEU A 210 4.25 1.23 7.95
C LEU A 210 2.98 1.64 8.73
N PRO A 211 2.79 1.22 10.00
CA PRO A 211 1.59 1.62 10.74
C PRO A 211 1.45 3.14 10.93
N ALA A 212 2.56 3.87 11.01
CA ALA A 212 2.55 5.32 11.11
C ALA A 212 2.36 6.01 9.74
N ALA A 213 2.82 5.35 8.66
CA ALA A 213 2.78 5.87 7.31
C ALA A 213 1.38 5.86 6.67
N PHE A 214 0.45 5.04 7.17
CA PHE A 214 -0.92 5.00 6.67
C PHE A 214 -1.88 5.79 7.56
N SER A 215 -2.75 6.59 6.97
CA SER A 215 -3.85 7.29 7.63
C SER A 215 -5.14 7.10 6.86
N LEU A 216 -6.31 7.27 7.53
CA LEU A 216 -7.63 7.11 6.93
C LEU A 216 -8.45 8.37 7.15
N SER A 217 -9.11 8.85 6.10
CA SER A 217 -10.21 9.81 6.21
C SER A 217 -11.51 9.19 5.71
N VAL A 218 -12.63 9.59 6.31
CA VAL A 218 -13.99 9.14 5.96
C VAL A 218 -14.80 10.34 5.52
N GLN A 219 -15.34 10.29 4.31
CA GLN A 219 -16.13 11.37 3.68
C GLN A 219 -17.57 10.91 3.43
#